data_00244f2495494e9f11387f2ab700160e
#
_entry.id   00244f2495494e9f11387f2ab700160e
#
_cell.length_a   1.000
_cell.length_b   1.000
_cell.length_c   1.000
_cell.angle_alpha   90.00
_cell.angle_beta   90.00
_cell.angle_gamma   90.00
#
_symmetry.space_group_name_H-M   'P 1'
#
loop_
_entity.id
_entity.type
_entity.pdbx_description
1 polymer ?
#
loop_
_entity_poly.entity_id
_entity_poly.type
_entity_poly.pdbx_seq_one_letter_code
_entity_poly.pdbx_strand_id
1 'polypeptide(L)'
;KNILEIDSCQIVSPHIQEVMPKLLELISKEKELEDKLFGIEFLGSTTNDLLVTLIYHRKLGEAWNILAKELESKVTIKIIGRSRKQKQIISEDLISEKLNINNKDYNFEYQEGGFTQPNTNVNIQMIEWVLNNIQDSSKDLCELYCGGGNFTIPLSTKFNKVLATEISKTSIKSARRNCELNNISNIEFIRMSAEEFVQALNKVRA
;
A
#
# COMPACT_ATOMS: atom_id res chain seq x y z
N LYS A 1 6.93 -27.11 -5.33
CA LYS A 1 7.65 -25.92 -4.78
C LYS A 1 8.36 -26.40 -3.51
N ASN A 2 9.68 -26.22 -3.44
CA ASN A 2 10.42 -26.47 -2.22
C ASN A 2 10.27 -25.27 -1.29
N ILE A 3 9.95 -25.53 -0.03
CA ILE A 3 9.93 -24.53 1.04
C ILE A 3 11.33 -24.56 1.66
N LEU A 4 11.93 -23.40 1.82
CA LEU A 4 13.18 -23.22 2.56
C LEU A 4 12.87 -22.59 3.91
N GLU A 5 13.39 -23.17 4.97
CA GLU A 5 13.39 -22.55 6.29
C GLU A 5 14.47 -21.47 6.32
N ILE A 6 14.10 -20.29 6.82
CA ILE A 6 15.03 -19.17 6.98
C ILE A 6 14.91 -18.61 8.40
N ASP A 7 16.04 -18.28 9.01
CA ASP A 7 16.09 -17.69 10.35
C ASP A 7 15.95 -16.15 10.31
N SER A 8 16.24 -15.54 9.17
CA SER A 8 16.15 -14.10 8.95
C SER A 8 15.94 -13.76 7.49
N CYS A 9 15.44 -12.55 7.23
CA CYS A 9 15.23 -12.03 5.87
C CYS A 9 15.86 -10.63 5.76
N GLN A 10 17.04 -10.54 5.12
CA GLN A 10 17.80 -9.28 5.03
C GLN A 10 17.22 -8.25 4.05
N ILE A 11 16.24 -8.63 3.22
CA ILE A 11 15.62 -7.74 2.23
C ILE A 11 14.39 -7.00 2.77
N VAL A 12 13.89 -7.34 3.95
CA VAL A 12 12.78 -6.63 4.59
C VAL A 12 13.28 -5.57 5.57
N SER A 13 12.41 -4.63 5.95
CA SER A 13 12.78 -3.59 6.90
C SER A 13 13.24 -4.16 8.26
N PRO A 14 14.08 -3.45 9.01
CA PRO A 14 14.50 -3.88 10.36
C PRO A 14 13.33 -4.16 11.29
N HIS A 15 12.27 -3.35 11.21
CA HIS A 15 11.05 -3.53 12.01
C HIS A 15 10.36 -4.86 11.70
N ILE A 16 10.23 -5.23 10.42
CA ILE A 16 9.67 -6.54 10.03
C ILE A 16 10.58 -7.67 10.55
N GLN A 17 11.90 -7.55 10.41
CA GLN A 17 12.84 -8.56 10.91
C GLN A 17 12.71 -8.79 12.43
N GLU A 18 12.48 -7.73 13.18
CA GLU A 18 12.29 -7.81 14.62
C GLU A 18 10.94 -8.45 15.00
N VAL A 19 9.88 -8.12 14.27
CA VAL A 19 8.52 -8.59 14.55
C VAL A 19 8.32 -10.04 14.14
N MET A 20 8.89 -10.50 13.04
CA MET A 20 8.67 -11.86 12.49
C MET A 20 8.87 -12.97 13.53
N PRO A 21 10.01 -13.10 14.24
CA PRO A 21 10.22 -14.18 15.19
C PRO A 21 9.28 -14.09 16.42
N LYS A 22 9.02 -12.88 16.91
CA LYS A 22 8.09 -12.66 18.04
C LYS A 22 6.67 -13.07 17.67
N LEU A 23 6.25 -12.70 16.47
CA LEU A 23 4.93 -13.02 15.93
C LEU A 23 4.76 -14.54 15.79
N LEU A 24 5.75 -15.21 15.19
CA LEU A 24 5.75 -16.65 15.02
C LEU A 24 5.68 -17.39 16.36
N GLU A 25 6.49 -16.98 17.35
CA GLU A 25 6.46 -17.54 18.70
C GLU A 25 5.08 -17.40 19.36
N LEU A 26 4.44 -16.25 19.26
CA LEU A 26 3.12 -16.02 19.85
C LEU A 26 2.01 -16.81 19.14
N ILE A 27 2.06 -16.88 17.80
CA ILE A 27 1.09 -17.66 17.01
C ILE A 27 1.20 -19.15 17.35
N SER A 28 2.42 -19.71 17.46
CA SER A 28 2.63 -21.14 17.73
C SER A 28 2.17 -21.58 19.12
N LYS A 29 1.98 -20.66 20.06
CA LYS A 29 1.45 -20.95 21.40
C LYS A 29 -0.08 -21.03 21.43
N GLU A 30 -0.76 -20.51 20.43
CA GLU A 30 -2.21 -20.40 20.38
C GLU A 30 -2.76 -21.21 19.20
N LYS A 31 -3.29 -22.40 19.50
CA LYS A 31 -3.81 -23.32 18.47
C LYS A 31 -4.83 -22.66 17.52
N GLU A 32 -5.65 -21.73 18.02
CA GLU A 32 -6.64 -21.02 17.22
C GLU A 32 -5.99 -20.06 16.23
N LEU A 33 -4.81 -19.52 16.51
CA LEU A 33 -4.04 -18.68 15.56
C LEU A 33 -3.21 -19.52 14.60
N GLU A 34 -2.72 -20.68 15.01
CA GLU A 34 -1.89 -21.59 14.22
C GLU A 34 -2.72 -22.43 13.22
N ASP A 35 -3.91 -22.90 13.64
CA ASP A 35 -4.70 -23.86 12.86
C ASP A 35 -5.02 -23.36 11.45
N LYS A 36 -4.49 -24.09 10.44
CA LYS A 36 -4.62 -23.80 9.02
C LYS A 36 -4.16 -22.39 8.61
N LEU A 37 -3.24 -21.79 9.34
CA LEU A 37 -2.52 -20.62 8.89
C LEU A 37 -1.69 -21.02 7.67
N PHE A 38 -1.97 -20.36 6.54
CA PHE A 38 -1.35 -20.67 5.25
C PHE A 38 -0.18 -19.74 4.93
N GLY A 39 -0.28 -18.48 5.34
CA GLY A 39 0.73 -17.48 5.06
C GLY A 39 0.56 -16.23 5.91
N ILE A 40 1.63 -15.46 5.99
CA ILE A 40 1.69 -14.17 6.68
C ILE A 40 2.26 -13.16 5.70
N GLU A 41 1.55 -12.06 5.48
CA GLU A 41 2.00 -10.93 4.67
C GLU A 41 2.27 -9.73 5.57
N PHE A 42 3.34 -8.99 5.27
CA PHE A 42 3.73 -7.79 6.00
C PHE A 42 3.67 -6.59 5.08
N LEU A 43 3.04 -5.53 5.54
CA LEU A 43 3.06 -4.21 4.92
C LEU A 43 3.59 -3.21 5.95
N GLY A 44 4.81 -2.74 5.75
CA GLY A 44 5.48 -1.80 6.64
C GLY A 44 5.74 -0.45 5.99
N SER A 45 5.86 0.60 6.80
CA SER A 45 6.20 1.96 6.38
C SER A 45 7.52 2.44 6.97
N THR A 46 8.03 3.57 6.46
CA THR A 46 9.19 4.26 7.03
C THR A 46 8.90 4.93 8.37
N THR A 47 7.63 5.07 8.72
CA THR A 47 7.19 5.62 10.02
C THR A 47 7.00 4.55 11.10
N ASN A 48 7.48 3.32 10.86
CA ASN A 48 7.32 2.14 11.70
C ASN A 48 5.85 1.71 11.91
N ASP A 49 4.95 2.13 11.03
CA ASP A 49 3.59 1.58 11.02
C ASP A 49 3.63 0.22 10.29
N LEU A 50 3.08 -0.83 10.90
CA LEU A 50 3.17 -2.20 10.41
C LEU A 50 1.81 -2.89 10.47
N LEU A 51 1.38 -3.36 9.31
CA LEU A 51 0.18 -4.17 9.15
C LEU A 51 0.55 -5.59 8.76
N VAL A 52 -0.02 -6.56 9.45
CA VAL A 52 0.20 -7.99 9.23
C VAL A 52 -1.11 -8.64 8.82
N THR A 53 -1.10 -9.30 7.67
CA THR A 53 -2.23 -10.09 7.20
C THR A 53 -1.97 -11.57 7.42
N LEU A 54 -2.77 -12.19 8.29
CA LEU A 54 -2.76 -13.62 8.54
C LEU A 54 -3.74 -14.33 7.60
N ILE A 55 -3.24 -15.21 6.73
CA ILE A 55 -4.02 -15.87 5.68
C ILE A 55 -4.33 -17.31 6.08
N TYR A 56 -5.62 -17.66 6.09
CA TYR A 56 -6.09 -18.95 6.56
C TYR A 56 -6.85 -19.76 5.50
N HIS A 57 -6.75 -21.07 5.60
CA HIS A 57 -7.59 -22.03 4.86
C HIS A 57 -8.80 -22.53 5.67
N ARG A 58 -9.31 -21.72 6.60
CA ARG A 58 -10.51 -21.96 7.39
C ARG A 58 -11.29 -20.68 7.63
N LYS A 59 -12.53 -20.79 8.11
CA LYS A 59 -13.29 -19.62 8.59
C LYS A 59 -12.69 -19.09 9.90
N LEU A 60 -12.71 -17.80 10.07
CA LEU A 60 -12.30 -17.10 11.27
C LEU A 60 -13.53 -16.77 12.10
N GLY A 61 -13.55 -17.18 13.36
CA GLY A 61 -14.63 -16.95 14.31
C GLY A 61 -14.26 -15.98 15.41
N GLU A 62 -15.13 -15.87 16.43
CA GLU A 62 -14.94 -14.93 17.54
C GLU A 62 -13.70 -15.26 18.38
N ALA A 63 -13.40 -16.53 18.59
CA ALA A 63 -12.19 -16.95 19.32
C ALA A 63 -10.91 -16.43 18.63
N TRP A 64 -10.87 -16.49 17.29
CA TRP A 64 -9.77 -15.91 16.52
C TRP A 64 -9.69 -14.39 16.71
N ASN A 65 -10.83 -13.68 16.67
CA ASN A 65 -10.86 -12.22 16.86
C ASN A 65 -10.29 -11.79 18.21
N ILE A 66 -10.65 -12.51 19.28
CA ILE A 66 -10.16 -12.22 20.64
C ILE A 66 -8.64 -12.37 20.69
N LEU A 67 -8.11 -13.50 20.23
CA LEU A 67 -6.67 -13.78 20.25
C LEU A 67 -5.88 -12.88 19.32
N ALA A 68 -6.42 -12.55 18.13
CA ALA A 68 -5.80 -11.61 17.20
C ALA A 68 -5.70 -10.19 17.80
N LYS A 69 -6.70 -9.75 18.57
CA LYS A 69 -6.68 -8.47 19.29
C LYS A 69 -5.62 -8.45 20.40
N GLU A 70 -5.48 -9.53 21.13
CA GLU A 70 -4.40 -9.67 22.12
C GLU A 70 -3.02 -9.66 21.46
N LEU A 71 -2.87 -10.39 20.33
CA LEU A 71 -1.64 -10.45 19.56
C LEU A 71 -1.25 -9.07 19.04
N GLU A 72 -2.20 -8.32 18.48
CA GLU A 72 -2.01 -6.94 18.00
C GLU A 72 -1.44 -6.04 19.10
N SER A 73 -1.99 -6.13 20.31
CA SER A 73 -1.54 -5.35 21.47
C SER A 73 -0.15 -5.76 21.96
N LYS A 74 0.16 -7.07 21.97
CA LYS A 74 1.45 -7.61 22.44
C LYS A 74 2.64 -7.23 21.55
N VAL A 75 2.39 -7.06 20.24
CA VAL A 75 3.46 -6.82 19.24
C VAL A 75 3.45 -5.40 18.70
N THR A 76 2.44 -4.60 19.03
CA THR A 76 2.25 -3.21 18.53
C THR A 76 2.21 -3.16 17.00
N ILE A 77 1.33 -3.96 16.40
CA ILE A 77 1.09 -4.06 14.96
C ILE A 77 -0.41 -3.95 14.68
N LYS A 78 -0.80 -3.76 13.42
CA LYS A 78 -2.18 -3.90 12.97
C LYS A 78 -2.39 -5.30 12.40
N ILE A 79 -3.51 -5.93 12.68
CA ILE A 79 -3.78 -7.32 12.24
C ILE A 79 -5.04 -7.41 11.40
N ILE A 80 -4.90 -8.13 10.28
CA ILE A 80 -6.01 -8.57 9.44
C ILE A 80 -5.97 -10.08 9.33
N GLY A 81 -7.12 -10.72 9.48
CA GLY A 81 -7.33 -12.12 9.13
C GLY A 81 -8.00 -12.23 7.78
N ARG A 82 -7.43 -13.03 6.88
CA ARG A 82 -8.02 -13.37 5.59
C ARG A 82 -8.32 -14.85 5.48
N SER A 83 -9.49 -15.16 4.96
CA SER A 83 -9.82 -16.50 4.51
C SER A 83 -10.75 -16.41 3.29
N ARG A 84 -11.19 -17.56 2.71
CA ARG A 84 -12.06 -17.55 1.54
C ARG A 84 -13.32 -16.70 1.77
N LYS A 85 -13.45 -15.60 1.01
CA LYS A 85 -14.58 -14.64 1.09
C LYS A 85 -14.74 -13.95 2.45
N GLN A 86 -13.72 -13.93 3.30
CA GLN A 86 -13.77 -13.29 4.61
C GLN A 86 -12.53 -12.42 4.82
N LYS A 87 -12.74 -11.20 5.33
CA LYS A 87 -11.71 -10.28 5.81
C LYS A 87 -12.14 -9.81 7.19
N GLN A 88 -11.33 -10.10 8.20
CA GLN A 88 -11.50 -9.63 9.58
C GLN A 88 -10.45 -8.56 9.85
N ILE A 89 -10.88 -7.36 10.16
CA ILE A 89 -10.01 -6.23 10.49
C ILE A 89 -10.07 -6.08 12.02
N ILE A 90 -8.92 -6.11 12.70
CA ILE A 90 -8.88 -5.97 14.15
C ILE A 90 -8.96 -4.49 14.54
N SER A 91 -8.03 -3.66 14.10
CA SER A 91 -8.04 -2.21 14.32
C SER A 91 -8.22 -1.44 13.02
N GLU A 92 -7.26 -1.55 12.11
CA GLU A 92 -7.24 -0.82 10.84
C GLU A 92 -6.75 -1.72 9.70
N ASP A 93 -7.10 -1.36 8.46
CA ASP A 93 -6.66 -2.07 7.26
C ASP A 93 -5.75 -1.21 6.36
N LEU A 94 -5.10 -0.23 6.96
CA LEU A 94 -4.16 0.67 6.28
C LEU A 94 -2.96 1.00 7.17
N ILE A 95 -1.87 1.41 6.54
CA ILE A 95 -0.72 2.02 7.18
C ILE A 95 -0.48 3.44 6.67
N SER A 96 0.13 4.26 7.53
CA SER A 96 0.59 5.60 7.17
C SER A 96 2.03 5.56 6.70
N GLU A 97 2.32 6.22 5.57
CA GLU A 97 3.67 6.34 5.02
C GLU A 97 4.01 7.82 4.80
N LYS A 98 5.26 8.16 4.98
CA LYS A 98 5.77 9.51 4.75
C LYS A 98 6.99 9.47 3.85
N LEU A 99 6.86 10.03 2.65
CA LEU A 99 7.94 10.10 1.68
C LEU A 99 8.53 11.51 1.68
N ASN A 100 9.84 11.64 1.92
CA ASN A 100 10.56 12.88 1.74
C ASN A 100 11.15 12.92 0.32
N ILE A 101 10.57 13.76 -0.56
CA ILE A 101 10.92 13.87 -1.97
C ILE A 101 11.38 15.29 -2.24
N ASN A 102 12.63 15.50 -2.69
CA ASN A 102 13.23 16.81 -2.91
C ASN A 102 13.03 17.76 -1.69
N ASN A 103 13.26 17.27 -0.47
CA ASN A 103 13.09 17.99 0.81
C ASN A 103 11.64 18.42 1.10
N LYS A 104 10.66 17.83 0.46
CA LYS A 104 9.25 18.03 0.75
C LYS A 104 8.63 16.72 1.22
N ASP A 105 7.91 16.78 2.32
CA ASP A 105 7.20 15.63 2.87
C ASP A 105 5.85 15.43 2.18
N TYR A 106 5.58 14.17 1.80
CA TYR A 106 4.30 13.72 1.26
C TYR A 106 3.76 12.59 2.13
N ASN A 107 2.51 12.69 2.54
CA ASN A 107 1.84 11.72 3.38
C ASN A 107 0.94 10.81 2.54
N PHE A 108 1.04 9.52 2.78
CA PHE A 108 0.24 8.50 2.09
C PHE A 108 -0.41 7.56 3.10
N GLU A 109 -1.59 7.07 2.76
CA GLU A 109 -2.21 5.91 3.38
C GLU A 109 -2.18 4.75 2.37
N TYR A 110 -1.58 3.62 2.78
CA TYR A 110 -1.53 2.41 1.97
C TYR A 110 -2.49 1.38 2.53
N GLN A 111 -3.48 1.03 1.73
CA GLN A 111 -4.49 0.05 2.12
C GLN A 111 -3.99 -1.37 1.87
N GLU A 112 -4.31 -2.28 2.78
CA GLU A 112 -4.01 -3.70 2.66
C GLU A 112 -4.56 -4.27 1.34
N GLY A 113 -3.72 -5.04 0.64
CA GLY A 113 -4.01 -5.59 -0.68
C GLY A 113 -3.89 -4.60 -1.84
N GLY A 114 -3.59 -3.30 -1.57
CA GLY A 114 -3.23 -2.33 -2.60
C GLY A 114 -1.77 -2.52 -3.04
N PHE A 115 -1.48 -2.16 -4.29
CA PHE A 115 -0.09 -2.15 -4.76
C PHE A 115 0.68 -0.98 -4.13
N THR A 116 1.85 -1.27 -3.61
CA THR A 116 2.84 -0.27 -3.16
C THR A 116 4.21 -0.64 -3.71
N GLN A 117 5.10 0.35 -3.86
CA GLN A 117 6.49 0.09 -4.22
C GLN A 117 7.23 -0.54 -3.01
N PRO A 118 7.77 -1.76 -3.15
CA PRO A 118 8.30 -2.49 -2.01
C PRO A 118 9.60 -1.90 -1.45
N ASN A 119 10.33 -1.12 -2.24
CA ASN A 119 11.55 -0.44 -1.82
C ASN A 119 11.31 1.08 -1.81
N THR A 120 11.03 1.62 -0.63
CA THR A 120 10.70 3.04 -0.45
C THR A 120 11.83 3.97 -0.91
N ASN A 121 13.10 3.64 -0.66
CA ASN A 121 14.23 4.47 -1.07
C ASN A 121 14.34 4.56 -2.60
N VAL A 122 14.19 3.42 -3.29
CA VAL A 122 14.18 3.39 -4.76
C VAL A 122 12.94 4.12 -5.29
N ASN A 123 11.79 3.99 -4.66
CA ASN A 123 10.58 4.72 -5.02
C ASN A 123 10.78 6.23 -4.97
N ILE A 124 11.37 6.75 -3.88
CA ILE A 124 11.71 8.17 -3.74
C ILE A 124 12.62 8.61 -4.88
N GLN A 125 13.71 7.87 -5.14
CA GLN A 125 14.65 8.17 -6.21
C GLN A 125 14.00 8.18 -7.61
N MET A 126 13.08 7.26 -7.88
CA MET A 126 12.33 7.24 -9.14
C MET A 126 11.47 8.50 -9.30
N ILE A 127 10.76 8.91 -8.24
CA ILE A 127 9.92 10.11 -8.27
C ILE A 127 10.78 11.37 -8.43
N GLU A 128 11.88 11.48 -7.68
CA GLU A 128 12.83 12.59 -7.78
C GLU A 128 13.45 12.68 -9.17
N TRP A 129 13.83 11.53 -9.75
CA TRP A 129 14.35 11.48 -11.09
C TRP A 129 13.35 12.03 -12.12
N VAL A 130 12.08 11.63 -12.03
CA VAL A 130 11.03 12.16 -12.92
C VAL A 130 10.86 13.67 -12.72
N LEU A 131 10.73 14.13 -11.46
CA LEU A 131 10.57 15.55 -11.14
C LEU A 131 11.72 16.41 -11.66
N ASN A 132 12.96 15.92 -11.60
CA ASN A 132 14.16 16.63 -12.01
C ASN A 132 14.36 16.62 -13.54
N ASN A 133 13.67 15.72 -14.27
CA ASN A 133 13.73 15.63 -15.73
C ASN A 133 12.52 16.25 -16.43
N ILE A 134 11.60 16.87 -15.72
CA ILE A 134 10.50 17.63 -16.33
C ILE A 134 11.09 18.90 -16.97
N GLN A 135 11.06 18.97 -18.32
CA GLN A 135 11.60 20.10 -19.08
C GLN A 135 10.58 21.23 -19.26
N ASP A 136 9.31 20.90 -19.37
CA ASP A 136 8.22 21.86 -19.61
C ASP A 136 7.05 21.59 -18.68
N SER A 137 6.90 22.45 -17.69
CA SER A 137 5.80 22.43 -16.72
C SER A 137 4.62 23.36 -17.09
N SER A 138 4.69 24.03 -18.26
CA SER A 138 3.61 24.91 -18.74
C SER A 138 2.40 24.12 -19.27
N LYS A 139 2.57 22.83 -19.54
CA LYS A 139 1.54 21.92 -20.01
C LYS A 139 0.86 21.18 -18.89
N ASP A 140 -0.24 20.51 -19.20
CA ASP A 140 -0.90 19.59 -18.28
C ASP A 140 -0.23 18.21 -18.30
N LEU A 141 -0.31 17.48 -17.19
CA LEU A 141 0.18 16.11 -17.07
C LEU A 141 -0.96 15.11 -17.30
N CYS A 142 -0.69 14.08 -18.08
CA CYS A 142 -1.55 12.89 -18.15
C CYS A 142 -0.77 11.67 -17.62
N GLU A 143 -1.32 11.01 -16.62
CA GLU A 143 -0.76 9.79 -16.04
C GLU A 143 -1.72 8.60 -16.23
N LEU A 144 -1.19 7.49 -16.70
CA LEU A 144 -1.90 6.23 -16.83
C LEU A 144 -1.46 5.27 -15.72
N TYR A 145 -2.40 4.44 -15.23
CA TYR A 145 -2.16 3.48 -14.14
C TYR A 145 -1.68 4.16 -12.84
N CYS A 146 -2.34 5.24 -12.44
CA CYS A 146 -1.88 6.08 -11.32
C CYS A 146 -1.93 5.37 -9.94
N GLY A 147 -2.64 4.24 -9.83
CA GLY A 147 -2.77 3.50 -8.58
C GLY A 147 -3.30 4.36 -7.44
N GLY A 148 -2.64 4.34 -6.29
CA GLY A 148 -2.92 5.18 -5.12
C GLY A 148 -2.36 6.61 -5.20
N GLY A 149 -1.85 7.04 -6.37
CA GLY A 149 -1.32 8.38 -6.58
C GLY A 149 0.17 8.54 -6.25
N ASN A 150 0.92 7.45 -6.23
CA ASN A 150 2.33 7.45 -5.80
C ASN A 150 3.21 8.46 -6.57
N PHE A 151 3.09 8.51 -7.90
CA PHE A 151 3.75 9.52 -8.73
C PHE A 151 2.88 10.75 -8.92
N THR A 152 1.58 10.58 -9.11
CA THR A 152 0.60 11.65 -9.40
C THR A 152 0.72 12.81 -8.42
N ILE A 153 0.77 12.50 -7.11
CA ILE A 153 0.73 13.50 -6.05
C ILE A 153 1.99 14.37 -6.04
N PRO A 154 3.21 13.82 -6.00
CA PRO A 154 4.41 14.65 -6.09
C PRO A 154 4.52 15.41 -7.41
N LEU A 155 4.21 14.77 -8.54
CA LEU A 155 4.30 15.38 -9.86
C LEU A 155 3.30 16.52 -10.06
N SER A 156 2.11 16.45 -9.44
CA SER A 156 1.08 17.49 -9.56
C SER A 156 1.57 18.87 -9.14
N THR A 157 2.60 18.95 -8.30
CA THR A 157 3.18 20.23 -7.86
C THR A 157 3.92 21.00 -8.96
N LYS A 158 4.19 20.33 -10.08
CA LYS A 158 4.88 20.92 -11.24
C LYS A 158 3.93 21.32 -12.39
N PHE A 159 2.66 20.98 -12.33
CA PHE A 159 1.70 21.18 -13.42
C PHE A 159 0.47 21.96 -12.95
N ASN A 160 -0.18 22.67 -13.89
CA ASN A 160 -1.42 23.37 -13.62
C ASN A 160 -2.57 22.40 -13.37
N LYS A 161 -2.68 21.38 -14.21
CA LYS A 161 -3.67 20.31 -14.11
C LYS A 161 -3.02 18.96 -14.35
N VAL A 162 -3.54 17.95 -13.65
CA VAL A 162 -3.17 16.55 -13.84
C VAL A 162 -4.41 15.73 -14.11
N LEU A 163 -4.38 14.95 -15.19
CA LEU A 163 -5.37 13.94 -15.49
C LEU A 163 -4.78 12.57 -15.19
N ALA A 164 -5.35 11.84 -14.26
CA ALA A 164 -4.85 10.53 -13.83
C ALA A 164 -5.90 9.43 -14.07
N THR A 165 -5.51 8.33 -14.72
CA THR A 165 -6.41 7.21 -15.00
C THR A 165 -6.02 5.98 -14.20
N GLU A 166 -7.04 5.25 -13.74
CA GLU A 166 -6.88 3.99 -13.00
C GLU A 166 -8.18 3.19 -13.11
N ILE A 167 -8.08 1.88 -13.29
CA ILE A 167 -9.25 1.01 -13.42
C ILE A 167 -9.83 0.59 -12.07
N SER A 168 -8.99 0.47 -11.04
CA SER A 168 -9.38 0.04 -9.70
C SER A 168 -10.11 1.14 -8.94
N LYS A 169 -11.37 0.86 -8.54
CA LYS A 169 -12.15 1.79 -7.72
C LYS A 169 -11.50 2.05 -6.34
N THR A 170 -10.89 1.03 -5.76
CA THR A 170 -10.21 1.14 -4.47
C THR A 170 -8.96 2.01 -4.56
N SER A 171 -8.15 1.84 -5.62
CA SER A 171 -6.97 2.66 -5.85
C SER A 171 -7.33 4.13 -6.06
N ILE A 172 -8.37 4.45 -6.85
CA ILE A 172 -8.85 5.83 -7.01
C ILE A 172 -9.30 6.42 -5.67
N LYS A 173 -10.00 5.63 -4.83
CA LYS A 173 -10.40 6.10 -3.50
C LYS A 173 -9.17 6.43 -2.65
N SER A 174 -8.16 5.56 -2.65
CA SER A 174 -6.89 5.80 -1.95
C SER A 174 -6.16 7.03 -2.51
N ALA A 175 -6.09 7.19 -3.85
CA ALA A 175 -5.47 8.35 -4.47
C ALA A 175 -6.14 9.66 -4.07
N ARG A 176 -7.47 9.71 -4.05
CA ARG A 176 -8.23 10.90 -3.58
C ARG A 176 -7.93 11.21 -2.13
N ARG A 177 -7.92 10.18 -1.26
CA ARG A 177 -7.56 10.33 0.16
C ARG A 177 -6.14 10.85 0.32
N ASN A 178 -5.21 10.34 -0.46
CA ASN A 178 -3.81 10.78 -0.45
C ASN A 178 -3.66 12.23 -0.97
N CYS A 179 -4.50 12.69 -1.91
CA CYS A 179 -4.57 14.10 -2.29
C CYS A 179 -5.02 14.99 -1.12
N GLU A 180 -6.05 14.58 -0.39
CA GLU A 180 -6.54 15.31 0.80
C GLU A 180 -5.43 15.47 1.86
N LEU A 181 -4.70 14.38 2.15
CA LEU A 181 -3.59 14.39 3.11
C LEU A 181 -2.47 15.37 2.74
N ASN A 182 -2.31 15.66 1.44
CA ASN A 182 -1.27 16.55 0.92
C ASN A 182 -1.80 17.93 0.47
N ASN A 183 -3.08 18.23 0.70
CA ASN A 183 -3.75 19.47 0.25
C ASN A 183 -3.61 19.74 -1.26
N ILE A 184 -3.73 18.68 -2.08
CA ILE A 184 -3.62 18.75 -3.54
C ILE A 184 -5.01 18.69 -4.15
N SER A 185 -5.33 19.67 -5.03
CA SER A 185 -6.65 19.83 -5.63
C SER A 185 -6.66 19.94 -7.16
N ASN A 186 -5.49 19.93 -7.81
CA ASN A 186 -5.35 20.09 -9.26
C ASN A 186 -5.32 18.77 -10.04
N ILE A 187 -5.76 17.67 -9.42
CA ILE A 187 -5.78 16.33 -10.04
C ILE A 187 -7.22 15.89 -10.31
N GLU A 188 -7.49 15.52 -11.54
CA GLU A 188 -8.73 14.87 -11.96
C GLU A 188 -8.48 13.36 -12.14
N PHE A 189 -9.23 12.54 -11.41
CA PHE A 189 -9.16 11.08 -11.53
C PHE A 189 -10.31 10.54 -12.38
N ILE A 190 -9.96 9.80 -13.42
CA ILE A 190 -10.90 9.09 -14.28
C ILE A 190 -10.73 7.59 -14.08
N ARG A 191 -11.85 6.91 -13.73
CA ARG A 191 -11.87 5.46 -13.65
C ARG A 191 -12.00 4.88 -15.06
N MET A 192 -10.87 4.51 -15.65
CA MET A 192 -10.78 4.04 -17.04
C MET A 192 -9.48 3.21 -17.20
N SER A 193 -9.51 2.21 -18.06
CA SER A 193 -8.28 1.53 -18.47
C SER A 193 -7.45 2.45 -19.40
N ALA A 194 -6.15 2.17 -19.49
CA ALA A 194 -5.28 2.94 -20.39
C ALA A 194 -5.68 2.76 -21.86
N GLU A 195 -6.14 1.57 -22.22
CA GLU A 195 -6.61 1.26 -23.57
C GLU A 195 -7.85 2.07 -23.92
N GLU A 196 -8.84 2.13 -23.03
CA GLU A 196 -10.05 2.95 -23.20
C GLU A 196 -9.70 4.43 -23.32
N PHE A 197 -8.75 4.91 -22.49
CA PHE A 197 -8.30 6.29 -22.53
C PHE A 197 -7.64 6.65 -23.86
N VAL A 198 -6.73 5.81 -24.37
CA VAL A 198 -6.08 6.01 -25.67
C VAL A 198 -7.10 6.00 -26.82
N GLN A 199 -8.09 5.09 -26.77
CA GLN A 199 -9.16 5.06 -27.77
C GLN A 199 -10.02 6.34 -27.73
N ALA A 200 -10.32 6.87 -26.52
CA ALA A 200 -11.06 8.12 -26.38
C ALA A 200 -10.28 9.31 -26.96
N LEU A 201 -8.97 9.40 -26.71
CA LEU A 201 -8.11 10.45 -27.30
C LEU A 201 -8.09 10.41 -28.83
N ASN A 202 -8.01 9.22 -29.42
CA ASN A 202 -8.00 9.06 -30.87
C ASN A 202 -9.32 9.51 -31.52
N LYS A 203 -10.47 9.30 -30.84
CA LYS A 203 -11.78 9.76 -31.32
C LYS A 203 -11.94 11.28 -31.28
N VAL A 204 -11.26 11.97 -30.37
CA VAL A 204 -11.30 13.45 -30.26
C VAL A 204 -10.40 14.12 -31.30
N ARG A 205 -9.40 13.38 -31.83
CA ARG A 205 -8.44 13.88 -32.84
C ARG A 205 -8.86 13.59 -34.26
N ALA A 206 -9.90 12.79 -34.49
CA ALA A 206 -10.48 12.45 -35.80
C ALA A 206 -11.64 13.37 -36.14
#